data_43e93547d7c79745d15328bed2637b0a
#
_entry.id   43e93547d7c79745d15328bed2637b0a
#
_cell.length_a   1.000
_cell.length_b   1.000
_cell.length_c   1.000
_cell.angle_alpha   90.00
_cell.angle_beta   90.00
_cell.angle_gamma   90.00
#
_symmetry.space_group_name_H-M   'P 1'
#
loop_
_entity.id
_entity.type
_entity.pdbx_description
1 polymer ?
#
loop_
_entity_poly.entity_id
_entity_poly.type
_entity_poly.pdbx_seq_one_letter_code
_entity_poly.pdbx_strand_id
1 'polypeptide(L)'
;MAVDKAMRVLVVDDYQTMRKVVSHLLKKLGFQNIDEAADGTEALKILRGGNPYGLIVSDWNMEPMTGLQLLREVRADAALKKTPFIMVTAESKAENVIAAKEAGVSNYIVKPFNEVTLKSKMVSVLGDFE
;
A
#
# COMPACT_ATOMS: atom_id res chain seq x y z
N MET A 1 2.98 -17.76 -10.70
CA MET A 1 2.91 -18.32 -9.33
C MET A 1 1.81 -17.64 -8.54
N ALA A 2 1.16 -18.41 -7.69
CA ALA A 2 0.11 -17.86 -6.83
C ALA A 2 0.70 -16.91 -5.79
N VAL A 3 -0.04 -15.87 -5.43
CA VAL A 3 0.35 -14.96 -4.38
C VAL A 3 0.27 -15.68 -3.01
N ASP A 4 1.21 -15.38 -2.13
CA ASP A 4 1.20 -15.92 -0.77
C ASP A 4 0.28 -15.05 0.11
N LYS A 5 -0.90 -15.56 0.41
CA LYS A 5 -1.89 -14.84 1.22
C LYS A 5 -1.56 -14.81 2.71
N ALA A 6 -0.52 -15.53 3.13
CA ALA A 6 -0.02 -15.46 4.50
C ALA A 6 0.98 -14.29 4.70
N MET A 7 1.38 -13.62 3.63
CA MET A 7 2.28 -12.48 3.74
C MET A 7 1.65 -11.35 4.55
N ARG A 8 2.50 -10.54 5.17
CA ARG A 8 2.03 -9.37 5.91
C ARG A 8 1.73 -8.23 4.95
N VAL A 9 0.60 -7.56 5.16
CA VAL A 9 0.21 -6.36 4.41
C VAL A 9 0.08 -5.21 5.39
N LEU A 10 0.67 -4.07 5.04
CA LEU A 10 0.55 -2.85 5.85
C LEU A 10 -0.39 -1.88 5.16
N VAL A 11 -1.47 -1.49 5.84
CA VAL A 11 -2.43 -0.51 5.36
C VAL A 11 -2.17 0.81 6.07
N VAL A 12 -1.91 1.86 5.29
CA VAL A 12 -1.56 3.18 5.83
C VAL A 12 -2.58 4.20 5.37
N ASP A 13 -3.27 4.83 6.31
CA ASP A 13 -4.26 5.88 6.04
C ASP A 13 -4.52 6.62 7.35
N ASP A 14 -4.60 7.94 7.31
CA ASP A 14 -4.87 8.73 8.51
C ASP A 14 -6.34 8.70 8.91
N TYR A 15 -7.21 8.19 8.05
CA TYR A 15 -8.63 8.07 8.33
C TYR A 15 -8.95 6.62 8.73
N GLN A 16 -9.28 6.43 10.01
CA GLN A 16 -9.50 5.09 10.58
C GLN A 16 -10.57 4.29 9.83
N THR A 17 -11.66 4.94 9.45
CA THR A 17 -12.75 4.27 8.72
C THR A 17 -12.24 3.69 7.40
N MET A 18 -11.41 4.45 6.67
CA MET A 18 -10.86 3.97 5.40
C MET A 18 -9.87 2.82 5.63
N ARG A 19 -9.04 2.89 6.69
CA ARG A 19 -8.16 1.75 7.02
C ARG A 19 -8.96 0.47 7.23
N LYS A 20 -10.09 0.58 7.94
CA LYS A 20 -10.95 -0.58 8.18
C LYS A 20 -11.60 -1.10 6.91
N VAL A 21 -12.00 -0.22 6.01
CA VAL A 21 -12.57 -0.61 4.72
C VAL A 21 -11.53 -1.40 3.91
N VAL A 22 -10.33 -0.87 3.78
CA VAL A 22 -9.26 -1.53 3.01
C VAL A 22 -8.89 -2.86 3.66
N SER A 23 -8.73 -2.89 4.98
CA SER A 23 -8.41 -4.12 5.70
C SER A 23 -9.48 -5.19 5.51
N HIS A 24 -10.76 -4.80 5.55
CA HIS A 24 -11.88 -5.71 5.33
C HIS A 24 -11.84 -6.30 3.92
N LEU A 25 -11.58 -5.47 2.91
CA LEU A 25 -11.49 -5.94 1.53
C LEU A 25 -10.32 -6.93 1.36
N LEU A 26 -9.18 -6.64 1.98
CA LEU A 26 -8.03 -7.55 1.93
C LEU A 26 -8.34 -8.89 2.58
N LYS A 27 -9.06 -8.88 3.70
CA LYS A 27 -9.48 -10.13 4.36
C LYS A 27 -10.44 -10.92 3.47
N LYS A 28 -11.35 -10.27 2.78
CA LYS A 28 -12.24 -10.91 1.82
C LYS A 28 -11.46 -11.58 0.68
N LEU A 29 -10.34 -11.00 0.30
CA LEU A 29 -9.48 -11.57 -0.73
C LEU A 29 -8.59 -12.69 -0.21
N GLY A 30 -8.62 -12.97 1.09
CA GLY A 30 -7.92 -14.10 1.69
C GLY A 30 -6.67 -13.74 2.49
N PHE A 31 -6.30 -12.47 2.57
CA PHE A 31 -5.13 -12.05 3.35
C PHE A 31 -5.48 -12.00 4.83
N GLN A 32 -4.66 -12.60 5.67
CA GLN A 32 -4.95 -12.74 7.09
C GLN A 32 -4.05 -11.89 7.98
N ASN A 33 -2.86 -11.54 7.51
CA ASN A 33 -1.87 -10.82 8.31
C ASN A 33 -1.82 -9.35 7.89
N ILE A 34 -2.75 -8.57 8.41
CA ILE A 34 -2.93 -7.17 8.03
C ILE A 34 -2.65 -6.29 9.23
N ASP A 35 -1.68 -5.38 9.10
CA ASP A 35 -1.39 -4.38 10.11
C ASP A 35 -1.79 -3.00 9.58
N GLU A 36 -2.00 -2.05 10.48
CA GLU A 36 -2.46 -0.72 10.13
C GLU A 36 -1.54 0.34 10.73
N ALA A 37 -1.37 1.44 10.00
CA ALA A 37 -0.65 2.62 10.47
C ALA A 37 -1.45 3.86 10.12
N ALA A 38 -1.40 4.86 10.98
CA ALA A 38 -2.20 6.08 10.83
C ALA A 38 -1.51 7.14 9.95
N ASP A 39 -0.21 7.01 9.71
CA ASP A 39 0.54 7.94 8.88
C ASP A 39 1.86 7.31 8.43
N GLY A 40 2.60 8.04 7.58
CA GLY A 40 3.85 7.53 7.03
C GLY A 40 4.94 7.34 8.07
N THR A 41 4.97 8.16 9.11
CA THR A 41 5.99 8.05 10.17
C THR A 41 5.80 6.76 10.95
N GLU A 42 4.56 6.49 11.35
CA GLU A 42 4.22 5.24 12.04
C GLU A 42 4.50 4.03 11.14
N ALA A 43 4.14 4.14 9.85
CA ALA A 43 4.38 3.08 8.89
C ALA A 43 5.87 2.74 8.78
N LEU A 44 6.74 3.73 8.68
CA LEU A 44 8.19 3.50 8.62
C LEU A 44 8.70 2.81 9.87
N LYS A 45 8.21 3.22 11.03
CA LYS A 45 8.59 2.60 12.29
C LYS A 45 8.23 1.11 12.30
N ILE A 46 7.03 0.78 11.86
CA ILE A 46 6.56 -0.60 11.75
C ILE A 46 7.42 -1.39 10.74
N LEU A 47 7.65 -0.80 9.57
CA LEU A 47 8.42 -1.47 8.51
C LEU A 47 9.86 -1.72 8.92
N ARG A 48 10.45 -0.84 9.71
CA ARG A 48 11.83 -0.97 10.19
C ARG A 48 11.92 -1.83 11.45
N GLY A 49 10.79 -2.33 11.93
CA GLY A 49 10.74 -3.14 13.15
C GLY A 49 11.18 -4.59 12.98
N GLY A 50 11.57 -5.01 11.79
CA GLY A 50 12.16 -6.35 11.56
C GLY A 50 11.23 -7.38 10.93
N ASN A 51 9.91 -7.17 10.94
CA ASN A 51 8.99 -8.09 10.27
C ASN A 51 8.91 -7.77 8.79
N PRO A 52 9.08 -8.76 7.90
CA PRO A 52 8.97 -8.50 6.47
C PRO A 52 7.51 -8.28 6.06
N TYR A 53 7.29 -7.32 5.17
CA TYR A 53 5.97 -7.06 4.59
C TYR A 53 6.01 -7.37 3.10
N GLY A 54 4.96 -8.01 2.61
CA GLY A 54 4.84 -8.35 1.20
C GLY A 54 4.14 -7.29 0.37
N LEU A 55 3.46 -6.34 1.03
CA LEU A 55 2.73 -5.29 0.34
C LEU A 55 2.46 -4.13 1.29
N ILE A 56 2.57 -2.91 0.77
CA ILE A 56 2.14 -1.69 1.44
C ILE A 56 1.00 -1.10 0.60
N VAL A 57 -0.13 -0.82 1.24
CA VAL A 57 -1.26 -0.11 0.61
C VAL A 57 -1.41 1.21 1.37
N SER A 58 -1.07 2.32 0.74
CA SER A 58 -0.99 3.61 1.41
C SER A 58 -1.83 4.67 0.73
N ASP A 59 -2.56 5.46 1.54
CA ASP A 59 -3.18 6.67 1.08
C ASP A 59 -2.10 7.70 0.73
N TRP A 60 -2.43 8.64 -0.15
CA TRP A 60 -1.54 9.74 -0.52
C TRP A 60 -1.60 10.88 0.50
N ASN A 61 -2.82 11.31 0.83
CA ASN A 61 -3.03 12.51 1.65
C ASN A 61 -3.01 12.18 3.13
N MET A 62 -1.83 12.33 3.74
CA MET A 62 -1.61 12.08 5.16
C MET A 62 -0.67 13.13 5.73
N GLU A 63 -0.72 13.32 7.04
CA GLU A 63 0.22 14.17 7.78
C GLU A 63 0.72 13.39 8.99
N PRO A 64 1.95 13.61 9.44
CA PRO A 64 2.96 14.56 8.95
C PRO A 64 3.72 14.11 7.70
N MET A 65 3.56 12.86 7.28
CA MET A 65 4.24 12.33 6.10
C MET A 65 3.22 11.84 5.09
N THR A 66 3.28 12.36 3.85
CA THR A 66 2.39 11.93 2.77
C THR A 66 2.75 10.54 2.28
N GLY A 67 1.82 9.91 1.54
CA GLY A 67 2.09 8.61 0.91
C GLY A 67 3.28 8.67 -0.07
N LEU A 68 3.43 9.78 -0.79
CA LEU A 68 4.56 9.94 -1.70
C LEU A 68 5.88 10.01 -0.94
N GLN A 69 5.92 10.74 0.17
CA GLN A 69 7.11 10.80 1.02
C GLN A 69 7.45 9.43 1.60
N LEU A 70 6.41 8.70 2.05
CA LEU A 70 6.59 7.34 2.54
C LEU A 70 7.17 6.43 1.47
N LEU A 71 6.64 6.51 0.24
CA LEU A 71 7.14 5.72 -0.88
C LEU A 71 8.62 6.01 -1.15
N ARG A 72 9.01 7.28 -1.14
CA ARG A 72 10.40 7.67 -1.35
C ARG A 72 11.32 7.12 -0.26
N GLU A 73 10.87 7.15 0.99
CA GLU A 73 11.63 6.59 2.12
C GLU A 73 11.79 5.08 1.98
N VAL A 74 10.72 4.39 1.59
CA VAL A 74 10.77 2.93 1.37
C VAL A 74 11.76 2.58 0.27
N ARG A 75 11.72 3.31 -0.85
CA ARG A 75 12.60 3.04 -2.00
C ARG A 75 14.07 3.42 -1.72
N ALA A 76 14.30 4.34 -0.79
CA ALA A 76 15.66 4.73 -0.39
C ALA A 76 16.25 3.81 0.68
N ASP A 77 15.44 2.98 1.33
CA ASP A 77 15.89 2.08 2.39
C ASP A 77 16.33 0.75 1.78
N ALA A 78 17.58 0.36 2.00
CA ALA A 78 18.15 -0.84 1.41
C ALA A 78 17.37 -2.12 1.77
N ALA A 79 16.78 -2.17 2.95
CA ALA A 79 16.00 -3.33 3.40
C ALA A 79 14.56 -3.34 2.86
N LEU A 80 14.03 -2.16 2.48
CA LEU A 80 12.63 -2.00 2.11
C LEU A 80 12.41 -1.71 0.62
N LYS A 81 13.45 -1.36 -0.11
CA LYS A 81 13.34 -0.80 -1.47
C LYS A 81 12.61 -1.66 -2.49
N LYS A 82 12.48 -2.95 -2.25
CA LYS A 82 11.81 -3.87 -3.15
C LYS A 82 10.38 -4.22 -2.71
N THR A 83 9.92 -3.69 -1.59
CA THR A 83 8.59 -3.98 -1.08
C THR A 83 7.54 -3.44 -2.05
N PRO A 84 6.61 -4.27 -2.52
CA PRO A 84 5.51 -3.78 -3.38
C PRO A 84 4.71 -2.69 -2.67
N PHE A 85 4.35 -1.66 -3.40
CA PHE A 85 3.69 -0.47 -2.86
C PHE A 85 2.56 -0.06 -3.79
N ILE A 86 1.33 -0.04 -3.28
CA ILE A 86 0.17 0.44 -4.02
C ILE A 86 -0.28 1.75 -3.37
N MET A 87 -0.35 2.80 -4.17
CA MET A 87 -0.82 4.10 -3.73
C MET A 87 -2.33 4.20 -3.96
N VAL A 88 -3.07 4.63 -2.93
CA VAL A 88 -4.52 4.82 -3.01
C VAL A 88 -4.79 6.31 -2.78
N THR A 89 -5.52 6.94 -3.70
CA THR A 89 -5.73 8.38 -3.62
C THR A 89 -7.01 8.80 -4.32
N ALA A 90 -7.57 9.95 -3.89
CA ALA A 90 -8.65 10.62 -4.60
C ALA A 90 -8.11 11.43 -5.79
N GLU A 91 -6.79 11.61 -5.88
CA GLU A 91 -6.16 12.42 -6.91
C GLU A 91 -5.88 11.59 -8.16
N SER A 92 -6.36 12.06 -9.31
CA SER A 92 -6.14 11.40 -10.59
C SER A 92 -5.34 12.29 -11.56
N LYS A 93 -4.75 13.37 -11.07
CA LYS A 93 -3.99 14.30 -11.92
C LYS A 93 -2.76 13.61 -12.50
N ALA A 94 -2.51 13.83 -13.78
CA ALA A 94 -1.38 13.20 -14.47
C ALA A 94 -0.04 13.48 -13.78
N GLU A 95 0.15 14.70 -13.28
CA GLU A 95 1.38 15.07 -12.57
C GLU A 95 1.62 14.26 -11.30
N ASN A 96 0.55 13.90 -10.59
CA ASN A 96 0.65 13.07 -9.38
C ASN A 96 0.97 11.63 -9.74
N VAL A 97 0.34 11.11 -10.79
CA VAL A 97 0.63 9.75 -11.28
C VAL A 97 2.08 9.65 -11.73
N ILE A 98 2.58 10.66 -12.44
CA ILE A 98 3.98 10.71 -12.90
C ILE A 98 4.92 10.74 -11.69
N ALA A 99 4.63 11.59 -10.69
CA ALA A 99 5.46 11.68 -9.48
C ALA A 99 5.54 10.34 -8.74
N ALA A 100 4.41 9.62 -8.63
CA ALA A 100 4.38 8.30 -8.00
C ALA A 100 5.20 7.28 -8.80
N LYS A 101 5.09 7.30 -10.12
CA LYS A 101 5.88 6.41 -10.98
C LYS A 101 7.38 6.68 -10.86
N GLU A 102 7.78 7.94 -10.85
CA GLU A 102 9.18 8.33 -10.69
C GLU A 102 9.71 7.90 -9.32
N ALA A 103 8.87 7.91 -8.30
CA ALA A 103 9.24 7.48 -6.96
C ALA A 103 9.25 5.95 -6.82
N GLY A 104 8.79 5.20 -7.83
CA GLY A 104 8.85 3.74 -7.82
C GLY A 104 7.62 3.03 -7.29
N VAL A 105 6.43 3.63 -7.44
CA VAL A 105 5.18 2.97 -7.04
C VAL A 105 4.95 1.71 -7.89
N SER A 106 4.44 0.64 -7.27
CA SER A 106 4.15 -0.60 -8.00
C SER A 106 2.83 -0.49 -8.77
N ASN A 107 1.82 0.13 -8.17
CA ASN A 107 0.56 0.42 -8.85
C ASN A 107 -0.17 1.55 -8.11
N TYR A 108 -1.28 1.99 -8.68
CA TYR A 108 -1.99 3.20 -8.27
C TYR A 108 -3.49 2.95 -8.37
N ILE A 109 -4.24 3.27 -7.32
CA ILE A 109 -5.69 3.11 -7.27
C ILE A 109 -6.33 4.46 -6.96
N VAL A 110 -7.34 4.84 -7.75
CA VAL A 110 -8.10 6.07 -7.53
C VAL A 110 -9.38 5.75 -6.76
N LYS A 111 -9.65 6.50 -5.71
CA LYS A 111 -10.88 6.38 -4.92
C LYS A 111 -12.06 7.01 -5.68
N PRO A 112 -13.28 6.48 -5.55
CA PRO A 112 -13.62 5.27 -4.82
C PRO A 112 -13.30 4.01 -5.61
N PHE A 113 -13.05 2.92 -4.92
CA PHE A 113 -12.76 1.64 -5.53
C PHE A 113 -13.50 0.52 -4.80
N ASN A 114 -13.55 -0.66 -5.41
CA ASN A 114 -14.20 -1.83 -4.81
C ASN A 114 -13.24 -3.02 -4.77
N GLU A 115 -13.75 -4.16 -4.30
CA GLU A 115 -12.96 -5.38 -4.17
C GLU A 115 -12.37 -5.83 -5.51
N VAL A 116 -13.13 -5.71 -6.60
CA VAL A 116 -12.68 -6.11 -7.94
C VAL A 116 -11.50 -5.26 -8.39
N THR A 117 -11.59 -3.95 -8.21
CA THR A 117 -10.51 -3.03 -8.58
C THR A 117 -9.26 -3.30 -7.75
N LEU A 118 -9.42 -3.47 -6.43
CA LEU A 118 -8.31 -3.75 -5.54
C LEU A 118 -7.62 -5.05 -5.94
N LYS A 119 -8.38 -6.10 -6.17
CA LYS A 119 -7.83 -7.39 -6.59
C LYS A 119 -7.06 -7.27 -7.90
N SER A 120 -7.66 -6.59 -8.89
CA SER A 120 -7.03 -6.39 -10.21
C SER A 120 -5.67 -5.71 -10.08
N LYS A 121 -5.59 -4.65 -9.28
CA LYS A 121 -4.33 -3.93 -9.06
C LYS A 121 -3.31 -4.79 -8.30
N MET A 122 -3.77 -5.56 -7.34
CA MET A 122 -2.89 -6.47 -6.59
C MET A 122 -2.36 -7.59 -7.47
N VAL A 123 -3.19 -8.15 -8.34
CA VAL A 123 -2.76 -9.19 -9.29
C VAL A 123 -1.66 -8.65 -10.20
N SER A 124 -1.80 -7.41 -10.67
CA SER A 124 -0.77 -6.82 -11.54
C SER A 124 0.57 -6.61 -10.83
N VAL A 125 0.56 -6.53 -9.49
CA VAL A 125 1.77 -6.30 -8.69
C VAL A 125 2.34 -7.60 -8.12
N LEU A 126 1.47 -8.47 -7.63
CA LEU A 126 1.87 -9.65 -6.85
C LEU A 126 1.77 -10.97 -7.63
N GLY A 127 1.01 -11.00 -8.72
CA GLY A 127 0.75 -12.21 -9.46
C GLY A 127 -0.65 -12.77 -9.19
N ASP A 128 -0.98 -13.88 -9.83
CA ASP A 128 -2.32 -14.45 -9.79
C ASP A 128 -2.72 -14.92 -8.38
N PHE A 129 -4.00 -14.75 -8.07
CA PHE A 129 -4.59 -15.29 -6.85
C PHE A 129 -5.11 -16.70 -7.14
N GLU A 130 -4.88 -17.57 -6.22
CA GLU A 130 -5.39 -18.93 -6.25
C GLU A 130 -6.70 -19.02 -5.46
#